data_e883682e0739dde721efaf3f4dc8f855
#
_entry.id   e883682e0739dde721efaf3f4dc8f855
#
_cell.length_a   1.000
_cell.length_b   1.000
_cell.length_c   1.000
_cell.angle_alpha   90.00
_cell.angle_beta   90.00
_cell.angle_gamma   90.00
#
_symmetry.space_group_name_H-M   'P 1'
#
loop_
_entity.id
_entity.type
_entity.pdbx_description
1 polymer ?
#
loop_
_entity_poly.entity_id
_entity_poly.type
_entity_poly.pdbx_seq_one_letter_code
_entity_poly.pdbx_strand_id
1 'polypeptide(L)'
;MHSRSELPTPKNPPAAHDLSDAEFAELDDLLAATPEPLEPCDAVMLDGFLCGVLVQPILVEPDTWLPHVFDFEGQPLPDDVDPQWLTRTRSLILRRHAALNRAMVEDGWFDPLILEFDDEHPRLPPPEGGPDPLADLSPVSQALMPWVAGFQHATLCFPDLAEMPDDAVMTSLARLFRHLPAETAEEREVVATLDREYPLATLDEGIEELVVTVADLADLTSELRYKVDTVKRETPKVGRNDPCPCGSGKKYKHCHGA
;
A
#
# COMPACT_ATOMS: atom_id res chain seq x y z
N MET A 1 11.48 42.66 11.31
CA MET A 1 12.43 41.66 10.78
C MET A 1 12.03 40.33 11.36
N HIS A 2 11.19 39.61 10.63
CA HIS A 2 10.75 38.25 11.00
C HIS A 2 11.56 37.27 10.15
N SER A 3 12.36 36.48 10.82
CA SER A 3 13.12 35.40 10.22
C SER A 3 12.16 34.35 9.70
N ARG A 4 12.14 34.11 8.39
CA ARG A 4 11.50 32.96 7.79
C ARG A 4 12.23 31.72 8.29
N SER A 5 11.53 30.86 9.02
CA SER A 5 11.97 29.49 9.24
C SER A 5 12.00 28.80 7.87
N GLU A 6 13.17 28.50 7.36
CA GLU A 6 13.35 27.61 6.22
C GLU A 6 12.89 26.21 6.68
N LEU A 7 11.92 25.68 5.99
CA LEU A 7 11.56 24.25 6.08
C LEU A 7 12.81 23.42 5.79
N PRO A 8 13.05 22.34 6.51
CA PRO A 8 14.19 21.49 6.24
C PRO A 8 14.03 20.86 4.86
N THR A 9 14.89 21.26 3.94
CA THR A 9 15.07 20.54 2.68
C THR A 9 15.42 19.09 3.00
N PRO A 10 14.75 18.11 2.34
CA PRO A 10 15.03 16.70 2.57
C PRO A 10 16.52 16.44 2.33
N LYS A 11 17.20 15.90 3.35
CA LYS A 11 18.64 15.70 3.39
C LYS A 11 19.16 14.51 2.60
N ASN A 12 18.26 13.74 1.96
CA ASN A 12 18.68 12.60 1.15
C ASN A 12 18.26 12.82 -0.31
N PRO A 13 19.18 12.60 -1.27
CA PRO A 13 18.76 12.41 -2.64
C PRO A 13 17.78 11.23 -2.72
N PRO A 14 16.82 11.24 -3.66
CA PRO A 14 15.90 10.13 -3.84
C PRO A 14 16.68 8.82 -3.81
N ALA A 15 16.20 7.86 -3.04
CA ALA A 15 16.91 6.60 -2.84
C ALA A 15 17.33 6.05 -4.22
N ALA A 16 18.59 5.69 -4.38
CA ALA A 16 19.25 5.36 -5.66
C ALA A 16 18.58 4.21 -6.47
N HIS A 17 17.32 3.85 -6.14
CA HIS A 17 16.56 2.73 -6.71
C HIS A 17 15.08 3.02 -6.95
N ASP A 18 14.57 4.22 -6.69
CA ASP A 18 13.20 4.58 -7.04
C ASP A 18 13.06 4.89 -8.53
N LEU A 19 11.81 5.00 -9.02
CA LEU A 19 11.54 5.37 -10.40
C LEU A 19 11.80 6.87 -10.60
N SER A 20 12.33 7.21 -11.76
CA SER A 20 12.37 8.57 -12.26
C SER A 20 11.02 8.95 -12.89
N ASP A 21 10.76 10.25 -13.09
CA ASP A 21 9.54 10.74 -13.75
C ASP A 21 9.30 10.07 -15.12
N ALA A 22 10.37 9.87 -15.89
CA ALA A 22 10.30 9.18 -17.18
C ALA A 22 9.93 7.69 -17.03
N GLU A 23 10.36 7.04 -15.95
CA GLU A 23 10.01 5.64 -15.69
C GLU A 23 8.59 5.52 -15.10
N PHE A 24 8.08 6.53 -14.39
CA PHE A 24 6.67 6.60 -14.01
C PHE A 24 5.77 6.73 -15.24
N ALA A 25 6.11 7.63 -16.18
CA ALA A 25 5.38 7.77 -17.43
C ALA A 25 5.44 6.48 -18.27
N GLU A 26 6.60 5.83 -18.35
CA GLU A 26 6.74 4.52 -19.01
C GLU A 26 5.87 3.45 -18.34
N LEU A 27 5.81 3.44 -17.00
CA LEU A 27 4.99 2.49 -16.24
C LEU A 27 3.50 2.68 -16.54
N ASP A 28 3.04 3.92 -16.59
CA ASP A 28 1.65 4.26 -16.92
C ASP A 28 1.28 3.79 -18.33
N ASP A 29 2.13 4.08 -19.32
CA ASP A 29 1.96 3.59 -20.70
C ASP A 29 1.92 2.05 -20.77
N LEU A 30 2.77 1.38 -20.00
CA LEU A 30 2.82 -0.09 -19.96
C LEU A 30 1.58 -0.68 -19.29
N LEU A 31 1.05 -0.08 -18.23
CA LEU A 31 -0.18 -0.51 -17.59
C LEU A 31 -1.38 -0.30 -18.53
N ALA A 32 -1.46 0.85 -19.20
CA ALA A 32 -2.49 1.12 -20.19
C ALA A 32 -2.46 0.14 -21.39
N ALA A 33 -1.31 -0.48 -21.67
CA ALA A 33 -1.16 -1.50 -22.70
C ALA A 33 -1.51 -2.94 -22.22
N THR A 34 -2.07 -3.08 -21.02
CA THR A 34 -2.55 -4.39 -20.53
C THR A 34 -3.61 -4.95 -21.50
N PRO A 35 -3.53 -6.25 -21.87
CA PRO A 35 -4.45 -6.84 -22.83
C PRO A 35 -5.91 -6.80 -22.36
N GLU A 36 -6.83 -6.42 -23.25
CA GLU A 36 -8.28 -6.56 -23.01
C GLU A 36 -8.66 -8.05 -22.82
N PRO A 37 -9.64 -8.39 -21.98
CA PRO A 37 -10.60 -7.52 -21.28
C PRO A 37 -10.16 -7.10 -19.87
N LEU A 38 -8.89 -7.20 -19.51
CA LEU A 38 -8.40 -6.89 -18.18
C LEU A 38 -8.47 -5.37 -17.91
N GLU A 39 -8.75 -5.01 -16.65
CA GLU A 39 -8.88 -3.65 -16.18
C GLU A 39 -7.74 -3.32 -15.20
N PRO A 40 -6.59 -2.79 -15.68
CA PRO A 40 -5.43 -2.51 -14.85
C PRO A 40 -5.61 -1.25 -14.00
N CYS A 41 -4.82 -1.16 -12.92
CA CYS A 41 -4.55 0.12 -12.26
C CYS A 41 -3.80 1.05 -13.21
N ASP A 42 -4.04 2.37 -13.14
CA ASP A 42 -3.09 3.37 -13.61
C ASP A 42 -1.92 3.54 -12.63
N ALA A 43 -0.93 4.36 -12.97
CA ALA A 43 0.26 4.52 -12.14
C ALA A 43 -0.05 5.14 -10.77
N VAL A 44 -1.03 6.04 -10.66
CA VAL A 44 -1.44 6.68 -9.40
C VAL A 44 -2.18 5.70 -8.50
N MET A 45 -3.13 4.96 -9.05
CA MET A 45 -3.82 3.90 -8.34
C MET A 45 -2.86 2.79 -7.88
N LEU A 46 -1.93 2.40 -8.74
CA LEU A 46 -0.88 1.44 -8.38
C LEU A 46 -0.08 1.90 -7.16
N ASP A 47 0.31 3.17 -7.12
CA ASP A 47 1.09 3.71 -6.01
C ASP A 47 0.35 3.57 -4.67
N GLY A 48 -0.93 3.94 -4.65
CA GLY A 48 -1.81 3.73 -3.50
C GLY A 48 -2.01 2.26 -3.16
N PHE A 49 -2.22 1.41 -4.17
CA PHE A 49 -2.37 -0.04 -3.99
C PHE A 49 -1.13 -0.66 -3.33
N LEU A 50 0.06 -0.30 -3.79
CA LEU A 50 1.32 -0.78 -3.21
C LEU A 50 1.46 -0.37 -1.74
N CYS A 51 1.08 0.84 -1.38
CA CYS A 51 1.05 1.29 0.01
C CYS A 51 0.06 0.47 0.84
N GLY A 52 -1.15 0.22 0.32
CA GLY A 52 -2.17 -0.62 0.95
C GLY A 52 -1.71 -2.07 1.17
N VAL A 53 -0.93 -2.64 0.23
CA VAL A 53 -0.30 -3.96 0.39
C VAL A 53 0.78 -3.94 1.47
N LEU A 54 1.62 -2.90 1.49
CA LEU A 54 2.74 -2.77 2.42
C LEU A 54 2.32 -2.61 3.88
N VAL A 55 1.16 -2.01 4.13
CA VAL A 55 0.64 -1.80 5.49
C VAL A 55 -0.22 -2.97 6.01
N GLN A 56 -0.38 -4.05 5.26
CA GLN A 56 -1.11 -5.23 5.74
C GLN A 56 -0.43 -5.81 7.00
N PRO A 57 -1.18 -6.35 7.97
CA PRO A 57 -0.64 -6.99 9.16
C PRO A 57 0.07 -8.31 8.88
N ILE A 58 -0.07 -8.83 7.68
CA ILE A 58 0.60 -10.02 7.15
C ILE A 58 1.48 -9.65 5.96
N LEU A 59 2.54 -10.41 5.71
CA LEU A 59 3.35 -10.25 4.51
C LEU A 59 2.60 -10.84 3.32
N VAL A 60 2.25 -9.99 2.34
CA VAL A 60 1.62 -10.41 1.09
C VAL A 60 2.69 -10.54 0.01
N GLU A 61 2.90 -11.76 -0.47
CA GLU A 61 3.95 -12.03 -1.47
C GLU A 61 3.61 -11.44 -2.85
N PRO A 62 4.60 -11.02 -3.65
CA PRO A 62 4.38 -10.39 -4.95
C PRO A 62 3.52 -11.20 -5.92
N ASP A 63 3.66 -12.51 -5.94
CA ASP A 63 2.86 -13.36 -6.83
C ASP A 63 1.36 -13.40 -6.44
N THR A 64 1.03 -12.98 -5.21
CA THR A 64 -0.35 -12.88 -4.72
C THR A 64 -1.00 -11.56 -5.12
N TRP A 65 -0.28 -10.42 -5.00
CA TRP A 65 -0.87 -9.11 -5.25
C TRP A 65 -0.68 -8.60 -6.70
N LEU A 66 0.36 -9.05 -7.43
CA LEU A 66 0.61 -8.61 -8.80
C LEU A 66 -0.56 -8.82 -9.77
N PRO A 67 -1.35 -9.91 -9.71
CA PRO A 67 -2.52 -10.05 -10.58
C PRO A 67 -3.52 -8.90 -10.45
N HIS A 68 -3.71 -8.38 -9.23
CA HIS A 68 -4.62 -7.27 -8.94
C HIS A 68 -4.15 -5.90 -9.45
N VAL A 69 -2.91 -5.81 -9.91
CA VAL A 69 -2.40 -4.61 -10.61
C VAL A 69 -2.85 -4.61 -12.07
N PHE A 70 -2.91 -5.79 -12.69
CA PHE A 70 -3.29 -5.95 -14.10
C PHE A 70 -4.80 -6.12 -14.30
N ASP A 71 -5.53 -6.45 -13.23
CA ASP A 71 -6.98 -6.62 -13.25
C ASP A 71 -7.57 -6.48 -11.85
N PHE A 72 -8.61 -5.66 -11.67
CA PHE A 72 -9.23 -5.43 -10.36
C PHE A 72 -9.75 -6.71 -9.68
N GLU A 73 -10.20 -7.70 -10.46
CA GLU A 73 -10.64 -8.99 -9.93
C GLU A 73 -9.48 -9.99 -9.77
N GLY A 74 -8.25 -9.60 -10.15
CA GLY A 74 -7.07 -10.45 -10.08
C GLY A 74 -7.07 -11.59 -11.11
N GLN A 75 -7.74 -11.39 -12.26
CA GLN A 75 -7.70 -12.35 -13.34
C GLN A 75 -6.28 -12.53 -13.88
N PRO A 76 -5.87 -13.74 -14.24
CA PRO A 76 -4.52 -13.97 -14.74
C PRO A 76 -4.34 -13.34 -16.13
N LEU A 77 -3.12 -12.85 -16.39
CA LEU A 77 -2.74 -12.43 -17.74
C LEU A 77 -2.86 -13.59 -18.74
N PRO A 78 -3.23 -13.32 -20.00
CA PRO A 78 -3.21 -14.33 -21.07
C PRO A 78 -1.83 -14.96 -21.25
N ASP A 79 -1.79 -16.24 -21.67
CA ASP A 79 -0.54 -17.00 -21.87
C ASP A 79 0.35 -16.44 -23.00
N ASP A 80 -0.22 -15.67 -23.92
CA ASP A 80 0.43 -15.13 -25.11
C ASP A 80 0.89 -13.65 -25.00
N VAL A 81 0.90 -13.09 -23.80
CA VAL A 81 1.43 -11.73 -23.58
C VAL A 81 2.90 -11.64 -23.98
N ASP A 82 3.31 -10.46 -24.48
CA ASP A 82 4.72 -10.20 -24.79
C ASP A 82 5.60 -10.35 -23.53
N PRO A 83 6.54 -11.29 -23.52
CA PRO A 83 7.41 -11.50 -22.36
C PRO A 83 8.30 -10.30 -22.04
N GLN A 84 8.62 -9.44 -23.02
CA GLN A 84 9.44 -8.24 -22.79
C GLN A 84 8.62 -7.18 -22.09
N TRP A 85 7.38 -6.94 -22.55
CA TRP A 85 6.43 -6.05 -21.88
C TRP A 85 6.22 -6.48 -20.43
N LEU A 86 5.89 -7.75 -20.20
CA LEU A 86 5.63 -8.27 -18.84
C LEU A 86 6.85 -8.13 -17.93
N THR A 87 8.04 -8.49 -18.43
CA THR A 87 9.29 -8.38 -17.64
C THR A 87 9.58 -6.93 -17.27
N ARG A 88 9.41 -5.98 -18.20
CA ARG A 88 9.65 -4.57 -17.96
C ARG A 88 8.65 -3.99 -16.97
N THR A 89 7.36 -4.24 -17.17
CA THR A 89 6.28 -3.76 -16.30
C THR A 89 6.48 -4.27 -14.87
N ARG A 90 6.65 -5.58 -14.70
CA ARG A 90 6.93 -6.18 -13.37
C ARG A 90 8.19 -5.59 -12.71
N SER A 91 9.23 -5.33 -13.47
CA SER A 91 10.47 -4.73 -12.93
C SER A 91 10.23 -3.34 -12.36
N LEU A 92 9.47 -2.49 -13.05
CA LEU A 92 9.13 -1.14 -12.57
C LEU A 92 8.23 -1.19 -11.33
N ILE A 93 7.18 -2.01 -11.36
CA ILE A 93 6.26 -2.20 -10.22
C ILE A 93 7.03 -2.64 -8.96
N LEU A 94 7.88 -3.67 -9.08
CA LEU A 94 8.65 -4.21 -7.95
C LEU A 94 9.70 -3.22 -7.43
N ARG A 95 10.28 -2.38 -8.31
CA ARG A 95 11.18 -1.31 -7.88
C ARG A 95 10.45 -0.25 -7.06
N ARG A 96 9.28 0.21 -7.52
CA ARG A 96 8.46 1.16 -6.76
C ARG A 96 8.02 0.58 -5.43
N HIS A 97 7.53 -0.65 -5.40
CA HIS A 97 7.19 -1.36 -4.17
C HIS A 97 8.37 -1.39 -3.18
N ALA A 98 9.58 -1.74 -3.66
CA ALA A 98 10.77 -1.78 -2.83
C ALA A 98 11.20 -0.39 -2.32
N ALA A 99 11.02 0.66 -3.13
CA ALA A 99 11.33 2.04 -2.76
C ALA A 99 10.35 2.53 -1.67
N LEU A 100 9.05 2.32 -1.85
CA LEU A 100 8.01 2.65 -0.85
C LEU A 100 8.24 1.91 0.47
N ASN A 101 8.49 0.60 0.43
CA ASN A 101 8.77 -0.19 1.63
C ASN A 101 9.98 0.35 2.40
N ARG A 102 11.05 0.71 1.70
CA ARG A 102 12.24 1.28 2.33
C ARG A 102 11.96 2.63 2.95
N ALA A 103 11.30 3.52 2.22
CA ALA A 103 10.96 4.86 2.68
C ALA A 103 10.08 4.82 3.95
N MET A 104 9.07 3.95 3.99
CA MET A 104 8.23 3.74 5.17
C MET A 104 9.02 3.19 6.37
N VAL A 105 9.92 2.23 6.15
CA VAL A 105 10.65 1.55 7.24
C VAL A 105 11.83 2.39 7.76
N GLU A 106 12.59 3.04 6.87
CA GLU A 106 13.82 3.75 7.24
C GLU A 106 13.56 5.22 7.60
N ASP A 107 12.67 5.88 6.84
CA ASP A 107 12.45 7.33 6.95
C ASP A 107 11.13 7.68 7.65
N GLY A 108 10.17 6.74 7.73
CA GLY A 108 8.79 7.00 8.20
C GLY A 108 8.05 8.00 7.32
N TRP A 109 8.54 8.22 6.10
CA TRP A 109 7.99 9.16 5.13
C TRP A 109 8.23 8.65 3.70
N PHE A 110 7.26 8.83 2.81
CA PHE A 110 7.38 8.52 1.39
C PHE A 110 6.77 9.64 0.55
N ASP A 111 7.12 9.69 -0.73
CA ASP A 111 6.59 10.65 -1.69
C ASP A 111 5.53 9.95 -2.55
N PRO A 112 4.22 10.23 -2.32
CA PRO A 112 3.14 9.60 -3.07
C PRO A 112 3.05 10.18 -4.48
N LEU A 113 2.72 9.34 -5.46
CA LEU A 113 2.44 9.80 -6.82
C LEU A 113 1.05 10.43 -6.89
N ILE A 114 0.97 11.76 -6.80
CA ILE A 114 -0.29 12.50 -6.90
C ILE A 114 -0.27 13.36 -8.17
N LEU A 115 -1.33 13.30 -8.95
CA LEU A 115 -1.51 14.18 -10.11
C LEU A 115 -2.14 15.49 -9.66
N GLU A 116 -1.43 16.59 -9.87
CA GLU A 116 -2.01 17.93 -9.72
C GLU A 116 -2.83 18.27 -10.97
N PHE A 117 -4.06 18.68 -10.76
CA PHE A 117 -4.89 19.21 -11.84
C PHE A 117 -4.67 20.73 -11.92
N ASP A 118 -4.22 21.18 -13.06
CA ASP A 118 -4.02 22.59 -13.39
C ASP A 118 -4.67 22.95 -14.74
N ASP A 119 -4.47 24.19 -15.22
CA ASP A 119 -5.03 24.64 -16.50
C ASP A 119 -4.42 23.90 -17.72
N GLU A 120 -3.21 23.34 -17.57
CA GLU A 120 -2.51 22.56 -18.61
C GLU A 120 -2.94 21.08 -18.57
N HIS A 121 -3.28 20.58 -17.37
CA HIS A 121 -3.70 19.21 -17.12
C HIS A 121 -5.05 19.20 -16.40
N PRO A 122 -6.13 19.58 -17.10
CA PRO A 122 -7.46 19.63 -16.49
C PRO A 122 -7.96 18.21 -16.19
N ARG A 123 -8.73 18.09 -15.12
CA ARG A 123 -9.46 16.86 -14.83
C ARG A 123 -10.29 16.44 -16.06
N LEU A 124 -10.35 15.14 -16.33
CA LEU A 124 -11.24 14.59 -17.35
C LEU A 124 -12.70 14.99 -17.05
N PRO A 125 -13.46 15.45 -18.07
CA PRO A 125 -14.86 15.78 -17.87
C PRO A 125 -15.65 14.53 -17.43
N PRO A 126 -16.71 14.70 -16.61
CA PRO A 126 -17.57 13.60 -16.24
C PRO A 126 -18.20 12.95 -17.49
N PRO A 127 -18.63 11.68 -17.40
CA PRO A 127 -19.30 11.00 -18.51
C PRO A 127 -20.50 11.80 -19.02
N GLU A 128 -20.65 11.88 -20.35
CA GLU A 128 -21.75 12.62 -20.96
C GLU A 128 -23.10 12.12 -20.45
N GLY A 129 -23.90 13.04 -19.89
CA GLY A 129 -25.30 12.81 -19.49
C GLY A 129 -25.54 12.22 -18.10
N GLY A 130 -24.50 12.03 -17.28
CA GLY A 130 -24.62 11.60 -15.88
C GLY A 130 -24.25 12.70 -14.88
N PRO A 131 -24.65 12.56 -13.59
CA PRO A 131 -24.10 13.40 -12.53
C PRO A 131 -22.59 13.14 -12.41
N ASP A 132 -21.82 14.19 -12.11
CA ASP A 132 -20.39 14.02 -11.80
C ASP A 132 -20.25 13.24 -10.47
N PRO A 133 -19.68 12.03 -10.46
CA PRO A 133 -19.56 11.23 -9.25
C PRO A 133 -18.63 11.88 -8.21
N LEU A 134 -17.81 12.85 -8.62
CA LEU A 134 -16.86 13.54 -7.75
C LEU A 134 -17.33 14.94 -7.36
N ALA A 135 -18.54 15.36 -7.74
CA ALA A 135 -19.05 16.70 -7.49
C ALA A 135 -19.13 17.07 -5.99
N ASP A 136 -19.34 16.06 -5.14
CA ASP A 136 -19.46 16.24 -3.69
C ASP A 136 -18.09 16.23 -2.97
N LEU A 137 -17.00 15.90 -3.67
CA LEU A 137 -15.66 15.91 -3.11
C LEU A 137 -15.03 17.32 -3.16
N SER A 138 -14.28 17.68 -2.12
CA SER A 138 -13.43 18.87 -2.13
C SER A 138 -12.37 18.79 -3.24
N PRO A 139 -11.82 19.92 -3.72
CA PRO A 139 -10.72 19.89 -4.69
C PRO A 139 -9.52 19.05 -4.23
N VAL A 140 -9.19 19.09 -2.93
CA VAL A 140 -8.14 18.27 -2.32
C VAL A 140 -8.49 16.79 -2.43
N SER A 141 -9.71 16.41 -2.05
CA SER A 141 -10.16 15.03 -2.15
C SER A 141 -10.20 14.53 -3.59
N GLN A 142 -10.60 15.38 -4.54
CA GLN A 142 -10.59 15.00 -5.96
C GLN A 142 -9.18 14.69 -6.49
N ALA A 143 -8.16 15.41 -6.03
CA ALA A 143 -6.76 15.13 -6.41
C ALA A 143 -6.22 13.84 -5.76
N LEU A 144 -6.59 13.57 -4.50
CA LEU A 144 -6.12 12.41 -3.76
C LEU A 144 -6.90 11.12 -4.07
N MET A 145 -8.12 11.24 -4.60
CA MET A 145 -9.06 10.14 -4.81
C MET A 145 -8.47 8.97 -5.61
N PRO A 146 -7.77 9.16 -6.74
CA PRO A 146 -7.25 8.03 -7.51
C PRO A 146 -6.24 7.20 -6.69
N TRP A 147 -5.36 7.87 -5.96
CA TRP A 147 -4.40 7.21 -5.09
C TRP A 147 -5.10 6.44 -3.96
N VAL A 148 -6.07 7.08 -3.30
CA VAL A 148 -6.84 6.46 -2.21
C VAL A 148 -7.71 5.31 -2.71
N ALA A 149 -8.24 5.39 -3.92
CA ALA A 149 -8.95 4.27 -4.55
C ALA A 149 -8.04 3.04 -4.75
N GLY A 150 -6.78 3.26 -5.14
CA GLY A 150 -5.78 2.21 -5.18
C GLY A 150 -5.50 1.60 -3.81
N PHE A 151 -5.35 2.42 -2.78
CA PHE A 151 -5.17 1.94 -1.40
C PHE A 151 -6.39 1.12 -0.93
N GLN A 152 -7.61 1.61 -1.18
CA GLN A 152 -8.85 0.88 -0.87
C GLN A 152 -8.91 -0.44 -1.62
N HIS A 153 -8.53 -0.47 -2.90
CA HIS A 153 -8.47 -1.71 -3.68
C HIS A 153 -7.60 -2.77 -2.99
N ALA A 154 -6.42 -2.40 -2.47
CA ALA A 154 -5.59 -3.32 -1.71
C ALA A 154 -6.29 -3.84 -0.43
N THR A 155 -7.05 -2.99 0.29
CA THR A 155 -7.78 -3.43 1.48
C THR A 155 -8.97 -4.33 1.17
N LEU A 156 -9.54 -4.23 -0.03
CA LEU A 156 -10.60 -5.12 -0.50
C LEU A 156 -10.03 -6.48 -0.96
N CYS A 157 -8.87 -6.48 -1.60
CA CYS A 157 -8.18 -7.72 -2.00
C CYS A 157 -7.59 -8.47 -0.79
N PHE A 158 -7.11 -7.73 0.21
CA PHE A 158 -6.44 -8.23 1.43
C PHE A 158 -7.12 -7.62 2.66
N PRO A 159 -8.20 -8.22 3.17
CA PRO A 159 -9.04 -7.61 4.18
C PRO A 159 -8.45 -7.61 5.60
N ASP A 160 -7.31 -8.28 5.83
CA ASP A 160 -6.72 -8.44 7.17
C ASP A 160 -6.52 -7.09 7.90
N LEU A 161 -6.14 -6.02 7.18
CA LEU A 161 -6.02 -4.69 7.76
C LEU A 161 -7.38 -4.11 8.19
N ALA A 162 -8.37 -4.19 7.33
CA ALA A 162 -9.72 -3.65 7.58
C ALA A 162 -10.49 -4.46 8.63
N GLU A 163 -10.14 -5.72 8.85
CA GLU A 163 -10.73 -6.61 9.84
C GLU A 163 -10.04 -6.54 11.22
N MET A 164 -8.96 -5.75 11.35
CA MET A 164 -8.31 -5.56 12.65
C MET A 164 -9.26 -4.89 13.65
N PRO A 165 -9.45 -5.46 14.84
CA PRO A 165 -10.29 -4.86 15.90
C PRO A 165 -9.49 -3.78 16.65
N ASP A 166 -8.99 -2.77 15.95
CA ASP A 166 -8.16 -1.69 16.49
C ASP A 166 -8.74 -0.32 16.08
N ASP A 167 -9.12 0.48 17.08
CA ASP A 167 -9.73 1.79 16.85
C ASP A 167 -8.79 2.77 16.14
N ALA A 168 -7.46 2.65 16.34
CA ALA A 168 -6.49 3.50 15.67
C ALA A 168 -6.40 3.16 14.18
N VAL A 169 -6.42 1.86 13.82
CA VAL A 169 -6.50 1.40 12.43
C VAL A 169 -7.78 1.91 11.77
N MET A 170 -8.93 1.74 12.41
CA MET A 170 -10.22 2.20 11.88
C MET A 170 -10.26 3.73 11.68
N THR A 171 -9.67 4.48 12.60
CA THR A 171 -9.57 5.95 12.49
C THR A 171 -8.67 6.34 11.31
N SER A 172 -7.55 5.67 11.14
CA SER A 172 -6.63 5.92 10.04
C SER A 172 -7.27 5.60 8.68
N LEU A 173 -7.98 4.46 8.57
CA LEU A 173 -8.73 4.11 7.37
C LEU A 173 -9.82 5.13 7.06
N ALA A 174 -10.56 5.61 8.07
CA ALA A 174 -11.59 6.63 7.87
C ALA A 174 -10.99 7.96 7.35
N ARG A 175 -9.80 8.36 7.83
CA ARG A 175 -9.09 9.54 7.33
C ARG A 175 -8.68 9.39 5.86
N LEU A 176 -8.21 8.23 5.45
CA LEU A 176 -7.89 7.97 4.04
C LEU A 176 -9.15 7.94 3.19
N PHE A 177 -10.15 7.16 3.60
CA PHE A 177 -11.35 6.92 2.78
C PHE A 177 -12.29 8.12 2.69
N ARG A 178 -12.09 9.20 3.50
CA ARG A 178 -12.85 10.45 3.33
C ARG A 178 -12.64 11.13 1.97
N HIS A 179 -11.57 10.74 1.25
CA HIS A 179 -11.29 11.25 -0.09
C HIS A 179 -12.00 10.45 -1.20
N LEU A 180 -12.80 9.45 -0.85
CA LEU A 180 -13.62 8.68 -1.77
C LEU A 180 -15.07 9.17 -1.75
N PRO A 181 -15.84 8.97 -2.84
CA PRO A 181 -17.27 9.24 -2.84
C PRO A 181 -18.00 8.44 -1.77
N ALA A 182 -18.72 9.11 -0.87
CA ALA A 182 -19.49 8.46 0.17
C ALA A 182 -20.83 7.93 -0.38
N GLU A 183 -21.01 6.62 -0.34
CA GLU A 183 -22.21 5.95 -0.87
C GLU A 183 -23.39 6.00 0.12
N THR A 184 -23.11 5.82 1.42
CA THR A 184 -24.11 5.74 2.47
C THR A 184 -24.29 7.07 3.23
N ALA A 185 -25.39 7.21 3.94
CA ALA A 185 -25.62 8.36 4.83
C ALA A 185 -24.64 8.38 6.01
N GLU A 186 -24.26 7.21 6.51
CA GLU A 186 -23.32 7.04 7.62
C GLU A 186 -21.92 7.49 7.21
N GLU A 187 -21.44 7.08 6.03
CA GLU A 187 -20.17 7.55 5.48
C GLU A 187 -20.14 9.07 5.29
N ARG A 188 -21.21 9.64 4.75
CA ARG A 188 -21.30 11.12 4.62
C ARG A 188 -21.21 11.83 5.96
N GLU A 189 -21.80 11.27 7.04
CA GLU A 189 -21.71 11.86 8.37
C GLU A 189 -20.28 11.76 8.94
N VAL A 190 -19.60 10.64 8.71
CA VAL A 190 -18.19 10.45 9.10
C VAL A 190 -17.30 11.45 8.35
N VAL A 191 -17.42 11.54 7.03
CA VAL A 191 -16.66 12.52 6.21
C VAL A 191 -16.92 13.95 6.68
N ALA A 192 -18.17 14.37 6.85
CA ALA A 192 -18.51 15.71 7.32
C ALA A 192 -17.97 16.00 8.74
N THR A 193 -17.83 14.99 9.57
CA THR A 193 -17.23 15.13 10.90
C THR A 193 -15.73 15.32 10.80
N LEU A 194 -15.06 14.51 9.98
CA LEU A 194 -13.61 14.61 9.74
C LEU A 194 -13.24 15.97 9.13
N ASP A 195 -13.99 16.44 8.12
CA ASP A 195 -13.75 17.71 7.48
C ASP A 195 -13.94 18.91 8.41
N ARG A 196 -14.83 18.78 9.39
CA ARG A 196 -15.04 19.80 10.42
C ARG A 196 -13.94 19.81 11.48
N GLU A 197 -13.48 18.63 11.91
CA GLU A 197 -12.50 18.47 12.99
C GLU A 197 -11.06 18.60 12.48
N TYR A 198 -10.81 18.15 11.27
CA TYR A 198 -9.50 18.12 10.60
C TYR A 198 -9.63 18.67 9.17
N PRO A 199 -9.91 19.99 9.03
CA PRO A 199 -10.07 20.61 7.72
C PRO A 199 -8.74 20.59 6.95
N LEU A 200 -8.83 20.31 5.64
CA LEU A 200 -7.71 20.39 4.70
C LEU A 200 -7.97 21.55 3.73
N ALA A 201 -7.13 22.56 3.81
CA ALA A 201 -7.30 23.78 3.01
C ALA A 201 -6.49 23.72 1.71
N THR A 202 -5.41 22.94 1.68
CA THR A 202 -4.50 22.85 0.53
C THR A 202 -4.20 21.39 0.19
N LEU A 203 -3.73 21.14 -1.03
CA LEU A 203 -3.32 19.83 -1.46
C LEU A 203 -2.10 19.34 -0.64
N ASP A 204 -1.16 20.23 -0.33
CA ASP A 204 0.00 19.90 0.49
C ASP A 204 -0.40 19.36 1.88
N GLU A 205 -1.39 19.99 2.54
CA GLU A 205 -1.94 19.50 3.81
C GLU A 205 -2.60 18.11 3.65
N GLY A 206 -3.29 17.90 2.53
CA GLY A 206 -3.89 16.60 2.21
C GLY A 206 -2.85 15.50 1.98
N ILE A 207 -1.79 15.80 1.25
CA ILE A 207 -0.67 14.88 1.02
C ILE A 207 0.05 14.58 2.34
N GLU A 208 0.32 15.60 3.17
CA GLU A 208 0.95 15.41 4.47
C GLU A 208 0.11 14.50 5.38
N GLU A 209 -1.21 14.74 5.48
CA GLU A 209 -2.09 13.88 6.27
C GLU A 209 -2.11 12.45 5.74
N LEU A 210 -2.20 12.26 4.41
CA LEU A 210 -2.19 10.96 3.78
C LEU A 210 -0.91 10.18 4.12
N VAL A 211 0.26 10.80 3.95
CA VAL A 211 1.56 10.17 4.21
C VAL A 211 1.72 9.81 5.70
N VAL A 212 1.38 10.73 6.60
CA VAL A 212 1.42 10.46 8.05
C VAL A 212 0.48 9.32 8.42
N THR A 213 -0.75 9.32 7.87
CA THR A 213 -1.74 8.27 8.17
C THR A 213 -1.27 6.89 7.71
N VAL A 214 -0.64 6.80 6.53
CA VAL A 214 -0.11 5.53 6.01
C VAL A 214 1.12 5.08 6.82
N ALA A 215 1.99 6.01 7.23
CA ALA A 215 3.12 5.70 8.10
C ALA A 215 2.66 5.17 9.47
N ASP A 216 1.64 5.79 10.07
CA ASP A 216 1.02 5.32 11.31
C ASP A 216 0.46 3.89 11.16
N LEU A 217 -0.23 3.60 10.04
CA LEU A 217 -0.71 2.25 9.73
C LEU A 217 0.44 1.25 9.60
N ALA A 218 1.53 1.64 8.93
CA ALA A 218 2.71 0.79 8.80
C ALA A 218 3.32 0.43 10.16
N ASP A 219 3.39 1.39 11.08
CA ASP A 219 3.88 1.18 12.44
C ASP A 219 2.94 0.29 13.26
N LEU A 220 1.63 0.55 13.22
CA LEU A 220 0.61 -0.24 13.94
C LEU A 220 0.62 -1.72 13.52
N THR A 221 0.94 -2.01 12.26
CA THR A 221 0.92 -3.38 11.71
C THR A 221 2.28 -4.06 11.72
N SER A 222 3.38 -3.32 11.94
CA SER A 222 4.76 -3.82 11.80
C SER A 222 5.06 -5.02 12.69
N GLU A 223 4.66 -4.97 13.96
CA GLU A 223 4.90 -6.06 14.92
C GLU A 223 4.15 -7.35 14.52
N LEU A 224 2.95 -7.22 13.94
CA LEU A 224 2.16 -8.36 13.49
C LEU A 224 2.76 -8.99 12.25
N ARG A 225 3.18 -8.17 11.29
CA ARG A 225 3.77 -8.58 10.01
C ARG A 225 5.05 -9.38 10.18
N TYR A 226 5.89 -9.00 11.14
CA TYR A 226 7.17 -9.66 11.39
C TYR A 226 7.16 -10.59 12.60
N LYS A 227 5.97 -10.90 13.14
CA LYS A 227 5.83 -11.83 14.25
C LYS A 227 6.20 -13.24 13.80
N VAL A 228 7.38 -13.69 14.22
CA VAL A 228 7.78 -15.08 14.03
C VAL A 228 7.12 -15.94 15.12
N ASP A 229 6.16 -16.76 14.72
CA ASP A 229 5.60 -17.76 15.63
C ASP A 229 6.71 -18.72 16.06
N THR A 230 7.04 -18.68 17.34
CA THR A 230 7.97 -19.63 17.91
C THR A 230 7.32 -21.01 17.86
N VAL A 231 7.78 -21.86 16.93
CA VAL A 231 7.36 -23.26 16.85
C VAL A 231 7.71 -23.93 18.18
N LYS A 232 6.72 -24.06 19.06
CA LYS A 232 6.84 -24.86 20.27
C LYS A 232 6.97 -26.32 19.83
N ARG A 233 8.15 -26.89 20.02
CA ARG A 233 8.36 -28.33 19.75
C ARG A 233 7.40 -29.11 20.65
N GLU A 234 6.57 -29.95 20.05
CA GLU A 234 5.65 -30.84 20.77
C GLU A 234 6.38 -31.84 21.69
N THR A 235 7.64 -32.14 21.38
CA THR A 235 8.46 -33.03 22.18
C THR A 235 9.59 -32.31 22.89
N PRO A 236 9.79 -32.49 24.19
CA PRO A 236 10.91 -31.92 24.92
C PRO A 236 12.23 -32.30 24.29
N LYS A 237 13.18 -31.36 24.23
CA LYS A 237 14.53 -31.64 23.74
C LYS A 237 15.19 -32.66 24.65
N VAL A 238 15.50 -33.85 24.13
CA VAL A 238 16.20 -34.86 24.88
C VAL A 238 17.61 -34.37 25.21
N GLY A 239 17.91 -34.26 26.49
CA GLY A 239 19.21 -33.83 26.95
C GLY A 239 20.29 -34.86 26.60
N ARG A 240 21.53 -34.40 26.38
CA ARG A 240 22.65 -35.27 25.99
C ARG A 240 22.89 -36.43 26.96
N ASN A 241 22.54 -36.25 28.24
CA ASN A 241 22.69 -37.26 29.29
C ASN A 241 21.40 -38.00 29.64
N ASP A 242 20.27 -37.67 29.03
CA ASP A 242 19.00 -38.32 29.29
C ASP A 242 18.96 -39.74 28.67
N PRO A 243 18.09 -40.62 29.16
CA PRO A 243 17.88 -41.93 28.54
C PRO A 243 17.44 -41.74 27.07
N CYS A 244 18.00 -42.56 26.18
CA CYS A 244 17.65 -42.48 24.76
C CYS A 244 16.19 -42.92 24.55
N PRO A 245 15.38 -42.17 23.85
CA PRO A 245 13.96 -42.48 23.62
C PRO A 245 13.72 -43.75 22.79
N CYS A 246 14.79 -44.34 22.21
CA CYS A 246 14.70 -45.63 21.50
C CYS A 246 14.56 -46.85 22.42
N GLY A 247 14.54 -46.68 23.75
CA GLY A 247 14.41 -47.79 24.71
C GLY A 247 15.66 -48.63 24.93
N SER A 248 16.83 -48.22 24.38
CA SER A 248 18.09 -48.98 24.50
C SER A 248 18.72 -48.97 25.90
N GLY A 249 18.21 -48.18 26.85
CA GLY A 249 18.77 -47.98 28.17
C GLY A 249 20.07 -47.16 28.21
N LYS A 250 20.62 -46.76 27.06
CA LYS A 250 21.82 -45.92 26.95
C LYS A 250 21.48 -44.46 27.03
N LYS A 251 22.45 -43.64 27.49
CA LYS A 251 22.32 -42.17 27.40
C LYS A 251 22.25 -41.71 25.92
N TYR A 252 21.48 -40.66 25.63
CA TYR A 252 21.26 -40.16 24.26
C TYR A 252 22.57 -39.93 23.50
N LYS A 253 23.59 -39.34 24.15
CA LYS A 253 24.93 -39.09 23.57
C LYS A 253 25.70 -40.36 23.18
N HIS A 254 25.31 -41.52 23.67
CA HIS A 254 25.97 -42.81 23.39
C HIS A 254 25.09 -43.70 22.50
N CYS A 255 24.00 -43.17 21.96
CA CYS A 255 23.07 -43.92 21.12
C CYS A 255 22.72 -43.14 19.83
N HIS A 256 21.86 -42.12 19.89
CA HIS A 256 21.42 -41.33 18.74
C HIS A 256 21.91 -39.87 18.75
N GLY A 257 22.71 -39.50 19.72
CA GLY A 257 23.30 -38.16 19.86
C GLY A 257 24.83 -38.15 19.66
N ALA A 258 25.37 -39.18 19.00
CA ALA A 258 26.78 -39.27 18.63
C ALA A 258 27.03 -38.53 17.31
#